data_31666f7926dfc234802756dca3937966
#
_entry.id   31666f7926dfc234802756dca3937966
#
_cell.length_a   1.000
_cell.length_b   1.000
_cell.length_c   1.000
_cell.angle_alpha   90.00
_cell.angle_beta   90.00
_cell.angle_gamma   90.00
#
_symmetry.space_group_name_H-M   'P 1'
#
loop_
_entity.id
_entity.type
_entity.pdbx_description
1 polymer ?
#
loop_
_entity_poly.entity_id
_entity_poly.type
_entity_poly.pdbx_seq_one_letter_code
_entity_poly.pdbx_strand_id
1 'polypeptide(L)'
;FVPKKVKISVIGIGLMGLQHIKAIQRSKNASLHSIVEIKKTGNELAKKFKVPLYKNTKILLESDKPDAVVVATPNVLHETDTVQFLNSKIPVLLEKPISDNIKSAKKIISSANKNKTSLLIGYHRRHNSIVNKVKKIIEGKKLGKIVSANILCWLYKHKNYFNEKWRISDGGGPLGINLVHDIDMICYLLGPVKYVQAFKS
;
A
#
# COMPACT_ATOMS: atom_id res chain seq x y z
N PHE A 1 -29.23 -15.33 -4.04
CA PHE A 1 -28.67 -13.96 -3.98
C PHE A 1 -27.19 -14.06 -4.32
N VAL A 2 -26.75 -13.58 -5.46
CA VAL A 2 -25.31 -13.41 -5.75
C VAL A 2 -24.92 -12.04 -5.19
N PRO A 3 -24.05 -11.95 -4.19
CA PRO A 3 -23.66 -10.67 -3.64
C PRO A 3 -22.98 -9.83 -4.71
N LYS A 4 -23.36 -8.55 -4.80
CA LYS A 4 -22.79 -7.60 -5.75
C LYS A 4 -21.29 -7.47 -5.48
N LYS A 5 -20.45 -7.72 -6.49
CA LYS A 5 -19.00 -7.57 -6.37
C LYS A 5 -18.64 -6.11 -6.17
N VAL A 6 -17.69 -5.86 -5.25
CA VAL A 6 -17.10 -4.54 -5.04
C VAL A 6 -16.28 -4.14 -6.27
N LYS A 7 -16.58 -3.02 -6.87
CA LYS A 7 -15.88 -2.46 -8.04
C LYS A 7 -14.62 -1.73 -7.57
N ILE A 8 -13.44 -2.24 -7.90
CA ILE A 8 -12.16 -1.69 -7.43
C ILE A 8 -11.36 -1.16 -8.62
N SER A 9 -10.93 0.10 -8.55
CA SER A 9 -9.96 0.66 -9.50
C SER A 9 -8.54 0.61 -8.94
N VAL A 10 -7.56 0.41 -9.83
CA VAL A 10 -6.14 0.38 -9.45
C VAL A 10 -5.41 1.58 -10.06
N ILE A 11 -4.76 2.36 -9.19
CA ILE A 11 -4.05 3.59 -9.52
C ILE A 11 -2.55 3.30 -9.50
N GLY A 12 -1.91 3.41 -10.67
CA GLY A 12 -0.51 3.01 -10.84
C GLY A 12 -0.35 1.49 -11.08
N ILE A 13 0.13 1.12 -12.28
CA ILE A 13 0.26 -0.28 -12.69
C ILE A 13 1.74 -0.67 -12.78
N GLY A 14 2.47 -0.36 -11.73
CA GLY A 14 3.79 -0.92 -11.48
C GLY A 14 3.69 -2.38 -11.01
N LEU A 15 4.81 -2.88 -10.47
CA LEU A 15 4.87 -4.26 -9.96
C LEU A 15 3.74 -4.57 -8.97
N MET A 16 3.51 -3.69 -7.98
CA MET A 16 2.48 -3.91 -6.95
C MET A 16 1.07 -3.74 -7.50
N GLY A 17 0.83 -2.72 -8.34
CA GLY A 17 -0.48 -2.56 -8.99
C GLY A 17 -0.91 -3.78 -9.78
N LEU A 18 0.01 -4.42 -10.52
CA LEU A 18 -0.26 -5.68 -11.21
C LEU A 18 -0.57 -6.84 -10.25
N GLN A 19 0.07 -6.92 -9.09
CA GLN A 19 -0.25 -7.93 -8.08
C GLN A 19 -1.66 -7.72 -7.51
N HIS A 20 -2.04 -6.47 -7.23
CA HIS A 20 -3.40 -6.14 -6.80
C HIS A 20 -4.45 -6.49 -7.85
N ILE A 21 -4.20 -6.19 -9.13
CA ILE A 21 -5.11 -6.58 -10.22
C ILE A 21 -5.31 -8.10 -10.24
N LYS A 22 -4.21 -8.88 -10.15
CA LYS A 22 -4.30 -10.35 -10.09
C LYS A 22 -5.08 -10.83 -8.87
N ALA A 23 -4.92 -10.19 -7.71
CA ALA A 23 -5.67 -10.51 -6.50
C ALA A 23 -7.17 -10.22 -6.65
N ILE A 24 -7.51 -9.07 -7.22
CA ILE A 24 -8.91 -8.69 -7.52
C ILE A 24 -9.54 -9.70 -8.47
N GLN A 25 -8.85 -10.10 -9.54
CA GLN A 25 -9.36 -11.06 -10.51
C GLN A 25 -9.62 -12.46 -9.92
N ARG A 26 -8.85 -12.85 -8.89
CA ARG A 26 -9.04 -14.13 -8.18
C ARG A 26 -10.14 -14.05 -7.12
N SER A 27 -10.57 -12.86 -6.74
CA SER A 27 -11.59 -12.66 -5.72
C SER A 27 -12.99 -13.00 -6.24
N LYS A 28 -13.77 -13.69 -5.42
CA LYS A 28 -15.20 -13.89 -5.67
C LYS A 28 -16.04 -12.65 -5.36
N ASN A 29 -15.53 -11.77 -4.49
CA ASN A 29 -16.25 -10.62 -3.91
C ASN A 29 -15.87 -9.28 -4.55
N ALA A 30 -14.87 -9.23 -5.43
CA ALA A 30 -14.41 -8.01 -6.08
C ALA A 30 -14.32 -8.18 -7.59
N SER A 31 -14.37 -7.05 -8.30
CA SER A 31 -14.13 -6.97 -9.74
C SER A 31 -13.24 -5.78 -10.06
N LEU A 32 -12.32 -5.94 -11.01
CA LEU A 32 -11.53 -4.82 -11.52
C LEU A 32 -12.45 -3.90 -12.30
N HIS A 33 -12.57 -2.65 -11.86
CA HIS A 33 -13.43 -1.66 -12.46
C HIS A 33 -12.72 -0.87 -13.56
N SER A 34 -11.56 -0.32 -13.24
CA SER A 34 -10.75 0.45 -14.16
C SER A 34 -9.31 0.52 -13.68
N ILE A 35 -8.45 1.07 -14.53
CA ILE A 35 -7.05 1.35 -14.19
C ILE A 35 -6.71 2.80 -14.47
N VAL A 36 -5.82 3.39 -13.65
CA VAL A 36 -5.24 4.71 -13.90
C VAL A 36 -3.74 4.55 -14.12
N GLU A 37 -3.26 4.90 -15.31
CA GLU A 37 -1.85 4.80 -15.67
C GLU A 37 -1.47 5.82 -16.75
N ILE A 38 -0.39 6.55 -16.52
CA ILE A 38 0.12 7.57 -17.46
C ILE A 38 1.02 6.97 -18.55
N LYS A 39 1.69 5.85 -18.25
CA LYS A 39 2.61 5.18 -19.19
C LYS A 39 1.85 4.52 -20.34
N LYS A 40 2.49 4.43 -21.50
CA LYS A 40 1.91 3.78 -22.69
C LYS A 40 1.51 2.32 -22.46
N THR A 41 2.23 1.61 -21.59
CA THR A 41 1.91 0.23 -21.17
C THR A 41 0.52 0.09 -20.55
N GLY A 42 -0.07 1.17 -20.04
CA GLY A 42 -1.45 1.17 -19.55
C GLY A 42 -2.47 0.77 -20.61
N ASN A 43 -2.27 1.13 -21.89
CA ASN A 43 -3.18 0.79 -22.99
C ASN A 43 -3.26 -0.73 -23.22
N GLU A 44 -2.11 -1.40 -23.24
CA GLU A 44 -2.03 -2.86 -23.44
C GLU A 44 -2.68 -3.60 -22.26
N LEU A 45 -2.43 -3.12 -21.04
CA LEU A 45 -2.99 -3.72 -19.84
C LEU A 45 -4.50 -3.51 -19.75
N ALA A 46 -5.01 -2.33 -20.11
CA ALA A 46 -6.44 -2.07 -20.16
C ALA A 46 -7.16 -2.99 -21.16
N LYS A 47 -6.59 -3.16 -22.36
CA LYS A 47 -7.09 -4.11 -23.36
C LYS A 47 -7.05 -5.55 -22.84
N LYS A 48 -5.92 -5.96 -22.24
CA LYS A 48 -5.74 -7.31 -21.66
C LYS A 48 -6.77 -7.62 -20.58
N PHE A 49 -7.04 -6.67 -19.70
CA PHE A 49 -7.98 -6.85 -18.59
C PHE A 49 -9.42 -6.48 -18.95
N LYS A 50 -9.67 -5.95 -20.15
CA LYS A 50 -10.98 -5.51 -20.66
C LYS A 50 -11.65 -4.51 -19.73
N VAL A 51 -10.90 -3.48 -19.30
CA VAL A 51 -11.39 -2.42 -18.43
C VAL A 51 -11.01 -1.03 -18.95
N PRO A 52 -11.74 0.03 -18.57
CA PRO A 52 -11.38 1.40 -18.90
C PRO A 52 -9.98 1.80 -18.38
N LEU A 53 -9.28 2.61 -19.17
CA LEU A 53 -8.04 3.29 -18.79
C LEU A 53 -8.29 4.77 -18.60
N TYR A 54 -7.89 5.30 -17.46
CA TYR A 54 -7.87 6.72 -17.18
C TYR A 54 -6.44 7.23 -17.07
N LYS A 55 -6.19 8.48 -17.49
CA LYS A 55 -4.85 9.08 -17.44
C LYS A 55 -4.52 9.72 -16.09
N ASN A 56 -5.53 10.05 -15.31
CA ASN A 56 -5.38 10.57 -13.95
C ASN A 56 -6.61 10.27 -13.09
N THR A 57 -6.44 10.46 -11.80
CA THR A 57 -7.46 10.19 -10.77
C THR A 57 -8.67 11.11 -10.89
N LYS A 58 -8.48 12.37 -11.33
CA LYS A 58 -9.56 13.34 -11.50
C LYS A 58 -10.55 12.89 -12.57
N ILE A 59 -10.05 12.47 -13.75
CA ILE A 59 -10.90 11.98 -14.84
C ILE A 59 -11.70 10.75 -14.38
N LEU A 60 -11.08 9.81 -13.64
CA LEU A 60 -11.81 8.67 -13.09
C LEU A 60 -12.96 9.11 -12.17
N LEU A 61 -12.69 10.06 -11.25
CA LEU A 61 -13.69 10.54 -10.31
C LEU A 61 -14.86 11.29 -10.97
N GLU A 62 -14.60 11.96 -12.09
CA GLU A 62 -15.61 12.71 -12.84
C GLU A 62 -16.43 11.78 -13.79
N SER A 63 -15.83 10.68 -14.25
CA SER A 63 -16.44 9.80 -15.26
C SER A 63 -17.25 8.65 -14.65
N ASP A 64 -16.58 7.80 -13.85
CA ASP A 64 -17.18 6.56 -13.34
C ASP A 64 -16.54 6.14 -12.02
N LYS A 65 -17.18 6.50 -10.91
CA LYS A 65 -16.68 6.28 -9.55
C LYS A 65 -16.69 4.80 -9.19
N PRO A 66 -15.54 4.25 -8.75
CA PRO A 66 -15.48 2.90 -8.20
C PRO A 66 -16.05 2.86 -6.77
N ASP A 67 -16.35 1.64 -6.28
CA ASP A 67 -16.73 1.44 -4.88
C ASP A 67 -15.52 1.57 -3.93
N ALA A 68 -14.31 1.27 -4.40
CA ALA A 68 -13.04 1.40 -3.68
C ALA A 68 -11.86 1.54 -4.65
N VAL A 69 -10.72 1.98 -4.16
CA VAL A 69 -9.48 2.07 -4.94
C VAL A 69 -8.29 1.43 -4.25
N VAL A 70 -7.35 0.93 -5.07
CA VAL A 70 -5.99 0.61 -4.65
C VAL A 70 -5.06 1.66 -5.23
N VAL A 71 -4.29 2.34 -4.39
CA VAL A 71 -3.26 3.30 -4.80
C VAL A 71 -1.89 2.63 -4.68
N ALA A 72 -1.23 2.43 -5.82
CA ALA A 72 0.06 1.75 -5.96
C ALA A 72 1.03 2.56 -6.84
N THR A 73 0.91 3.87 -6.79
CA THR A 73 1.81 4.84 -7.43
C THR A 73 3.12 4.98 -6.64
N PRO A 74 4.15 5.70 -7.15
CA PRO A 74 5.31 6.07 -6.36
C PRO A 74 4.94 6.87 -5.08
N ASN A 75 5.71 6.66 -4.01
CA ASN A 75 5.44 7.21 -2.66
C ASN A 75 5.16 8.73 -2.65
N VAL A 76 5.86 9.48 -3.50
CA VAL A 76 5.71 10.94 -3.63
C VAL A 76 4.33 11.36 -4.15
N LEU A 77 3.59 10.46 -4.81
CA LEU A 77 2.25 10.71 -5.34
C LEU A 77 1.14 10.22 -4.39
N HIS A 78 1.49 9.50 -3.33
CA HIS A 78 0.52 8.88 -2.43
C HIS A 78 -0.44 9.91 -1.81
N GLU A 79 0.05 11.09 -1.36
CA GLU A 79 -0.81 12.14 -0.82
C GLU A 79 -1.83 12.60 -1.86
N THR A 80 -1.34 13.03 -3.02
CA THR A 80 -2.18 13.62 -4.08
C THR A 80 -3.23 12.64 -4.57
N ASP A 81 -2.83 11.39 -4.82
CA ASP A 81 -3.73 10.38 -5.34
C ASP A 81 -4.76 9.93 -4.29
N THR A 82 -4.32 9.73 -3.03
CA THR A 82 -5.17 9.19 -1.97
C THR A 82 -6.20 10.19 -1.47
N VAL A 83 -5.79 11.43 -1.21
CA VAL A 83 -6.66 12.46 -0.62
C VAL A 83 -7.88 12.75 -1.49
N GLN A 84 -7.76 12.71 -2.80
CA GLN A 84 -8.89 12.91 -3.73
C GLN A 84 -9.99 11.88 -3.52
N PHE A 85 -9.62 10.60 -3.39
CA PHE A 85 -10.60 9.53 -3.16
C PHE A 85 -11.21 9.59 -1.77
N LEU A 86 -10.39 9.85 -0.74
CA LEU A 86 -10.90 10.02 0.63
C LEU A 86 -11.89 11.17 0.73
N ASN A 87 -11.61 12.30 0.08
CA ASN A 87 -12.52 13.46 0.02
C ASN A 87 -13.81 13.14 -0.75
N SER A 88 -13.75 12.22 -1.69
CA SER A 88 -14.92 11.71 -2.42
C SER A 88 -15.63 10.57 -1.70
N LYS A 89 -15.26 10.26 -0.45
CA LYS A 89 -15.79 9.18 0.38
C LYS A 89 -15.63 7.78 -0.26
N ILE A 90 -14.58 7.59 -1.05
CA ILE A 90 -14.22 6.31 -1.65
C ILE A 90 -13.14 5.65 -0.80
N PRO A 91 -13.36 4.45 -0.26
CA PRO A 91 -12.37 3.68 0.50
C PRO A 91 -11.08 3.45 -0.28
N VAL A 92 -9.95 3.54 0.41
CA VAL A 92 -8.62 3.42 -0.19
C VAL A 92 -7.80 2.31 0.48
N LEU A 93 -7.26 1.40 -0.32
CA LEU A 93 -6.10 0.60 0.04
C LEU A 93 -4.86 1.28 -0.56
N LEU A 94 -4.04 1.86 0.31
CA LEU A 94 -2.81 2.57 -0.08
C LEU A 94 -1.60 1.66 0.11
N GLU A 95 -0.76 1.54 -0.91
CA GLU A 95 0.52 0.85 -0.77
C GLU A 95 1.44 1.54 0.25
N LYS A 96 2.30 0.74 0.82
CA LYS A 96 3.30 1.21 1.78
C LYS A 96 4.54 1.82 1.04
N PRO A 97 5.26 2.75 1.70
CA PRO A 97 4.90 3.47 2.91
C PRO A 97 3.69 4.38 2.68
N ILE A 98 3.04 4.83 3.75
CA ILE A 98 1.86 5.72 3.64
C ILE A 98 2.17 6.98 2.82
N SER A 99 3.39 7.51 2.90
CA SER A 99 3.92 8.60 2.07
C SER A 99 5.45 8.62 2.17
N ASP A 100 6.08 9.48 1.39
CA ASP A 100 7.51 9.79 1.40
C ASP A 100 7.95 10.63 2.61
N ASN A 101 7.00 11.33 3.26
CA ASN A 101 7.28 12.20 4.41
C ASN A 101 6.11 12.26 5.42
N ILE A 102 6.42 12.67 6.65
CA ILE A 102 5.46 12.73 7.76
C ILE A 102 4.33 13.75 7.53
N LYS A 103 4.61 14.88 6.90
CA LYS A 103 3.61 15.93 6.63
C LYS A 103 2.51 15.41 5.72
N SER A 104 2.88 14.79 4.63
CA SER A 104 1.98 14.14 3.67
C SER A 104 1.20 12.98 4.31
N ALA A 105 1.88 12.14 5.12
CA ALA A 105 1.23 11.07 5.84
C ALA A 105 0.13 11.58 6.80
N LYS A 106 0.40 12.65 7.55
CA LYS A 106 -0.59 13.30 8.44
C LYS A 106 -1.79 13.84 7.66
N LYS A 107 -1.58 14.41 6.47
CA LYS A 107 -2.68 14.91 5.62
C LYS A 107 -3.58 13.77 5.14
N ILE A 108 -3.00 12.65 4.71
CA ILE A 108 -3.76 11.46 4.30
C ILE A 108 -4.64 10.97 5.45
N ILE A 109 -4.05 10.79 6.65
CA ILE A 109 -4.77 10.33 7.83
C ILE A 109 -5.87 11.33 8.23
N SER A 110 -5.56 12.63 8.23
CA SER A 110 -6.54 13.69 8.54
C SER A 110 -7.72 13.68 7.55
N SER A 111 -7.45 13.49 6.25
CA SER A 111 -8.50 13.39 5.23
C SER A 111 -9.39 12.17 5.46
N ALA A 112 -8.82 11.01 5.77
CA ALA A 112 -9.57 9.79 6.08
C ALA A 112 -10.51 10.02 7.29
N ASN A 113 -9.99 10.59 8.37
CA ASN A 113 -10.74 10.87 9.60
C ASN A 113 -11.84 11.89 9.37
N LYS A 114 -11.52 13.02 8.71
CA LYS A 114 -12.47 14.10 8.42
C LYS A 114 -13.68 13.60 7.62
N ASN A 115 -13.41 12.77 6.61
CA ASN A 115 -14.46 12.27 5.71
C ASN A 115 -15.07 10.94 6.21
N LYS A 116 -14.62 10.40 7.34
CA LYS A 116 -15.03 9.09 7.89
C LYS A 116 -14.93 7.99 6.82
N THR A 117 -13.85 8.02 6.03
CA THR A 117 -13.63 7.11 4.91
C THR A 117 -12.53 6.11 5.28
N SER A 118 -12.76 4.83 4.98
CA SER A 118 -11.81 3.76 5.30
C SER A 118 -10.50 3.93 4.53
N LEU A 119 -9.40 3.91 5.26
CA LEU A 119 -8.04 3.89 4.74
C LEU A 119 -7.31 2.67 5.29
N LEU A 120 -6.86 1.80 4.40
CA LEU A 120 -6.02 0.65 4.72
C LEU A 120 -4.63 0.86 4.12
N ILE A 121 -3.59 0.47 4.85
CA ILE A 121 -2.22 0.53 4.35
C ILE A 121 -1.73 -0.88 4.02
N GLY A 122 -1.03 -1.04 2.90
CA GLY A 122 -0.59 -2.30 2.30
C GLY A 122 0.49 -3.07 3.09
N TYR A 123 0.40 -3.13 4.40
CA TYR A 123 1.28 -3.96 5.24
C TYR A 123 0.86 -5.43 5.20
N HIS A 124 1.02 -6.05 4.04
CA HIS A 124 0.52 -7.41 3.74
C HIS A 124 1.09 -8.49 4.68
N ARG A 125 2.27 -8.29 5.28
CA ARG A 125 2.87 -9.27 6.21
C ARG A 125 2.00 -9.50 7.46
N ARG A 126 1.19 -8.52 7.89
CA ARG A 126 0.23 -8.68 8.98
C ARG A 126 -0.86 -9.73 8.71
N HIS A 127 -1.10 -10.06 7.44
CA HIS A 127 -2.06 -11.07 7.01
C HIS A 127 -1.44 -12.45 6.78
N ASN A 128 -0.14 -12.60 7.01
CA ASN A 128 0.54 -13.89 6.91
C ASN A 128 0.12 -14.81 8.09
N SER A 129 -0.28 -16.03 7.79
CA SER A 129 -0.75 -17.00 8.80
C SER A 129 0.31 -17.33 9.85
N ILE A 130 1.59 -17.39 9.46
CA ILE A 130 2.71 -17.64 10.38
C ILE A 130 2.86 -16.46 11.33
N VAL A 131 2.87 -15.23 10.83
CA VAL A 131 2.96 -14.00 11.64
C VAL A 131 1.80 -13.94 12.65
N ASN A 132 0.58 -14.24 12.20
CA ASN A 132 -0.58 -14.28 13.08
C ASN A 132 -0.49 -15.39 14.15
N LYS A 133 0.11 -16.54 13.82
CA LYS A 133 0.37 -17.61 14.81
C LYS A 133 1.40 -17.15 15.85
N VAL A 134 2.49 -16.52 15.42
CA VAL A 134 3.51 -15.94 16.33
C VAL A 134 2.88 -14.90 17.25
N LYS A 135 2.05 -14.00 16.71
CA LYS A 135 1.33 -13.00 17.51
C LYS A 135 0.48 -13.64 18.61
N LYS A 136 -0.30 -14.66 18.28
CA LYS A 136 -1.11 -15.42 19.27
C LYS A 136 -0.26 -16.09 20.34
N ILE A 137 0.92 -16.61 20.01
CA ILE A 137 1.86 -17.21 20.98
C ILE A 137 2.36 -16.16 21.96
N ILE A 138 2.74 -14.96 21.45
CA ILE A 138 3.21 -13.83 22.27
C ILE A 138 2.08 -13.33 23.17
N GLU A 139 0.90 -13.04 22.63
CA GLU A 139 -0.28 -12.57 23.38
C GLU A 139 -0.73 -13.57 24.44
N GLY A 140 -0.64 -14.87 24.13
CA GLY A 140 -0.91 -15.95 25.07
C GLY A 140 0.15 -16.17 26.14
N LYS A 141 1.18 -15.31 26.22
CA LYS A 141 2.29 -15.34 27.19
C LYS A 141 3.05 -16.68 27.24
N LYS A 142 2.96 -17.51 26.18
CA LYS A 142 3.63 -18.82 26.12
C LYS A 142 5.16 -18.73 26.11
N LEU A 143 5.71 -17.57 25.74
CA LEU A 143 7.15 -17.28 25.76
C LEU A 143 7.58 -16.49 27.00
N GLY A 144 6.67 -16.27 27.95
CA GLY A 144 6.93 -15.38 29.09
C GLY A 144 7.09 -13.92 28.62
N LYS A 145 7.92 -13.18 29.36
CA LYS A 145 8.25 -11.78 29.04
C LYS A 145 9.26 -11.73 27.90
N ILE A 146 8.93 -11.07 26.80
CA ILE A 146 9.89 -10.80 25.72
C ILE A 146 10.90 -9.77 26.22
N VAL A 147 12.17 -10.14 26.22
CA VAL A 147 13.28 -9.31 26.72
C VAL A 147 13.94 -8.55 25.58
N SER A 148 14.15 -9.22 24.45
CA SER A 148 14.79 -8.62 23.27
C SER A 148 14.28 -9.29 21.98
N ALA A 149 14.48 -8.60 20.87
CA ALA A 149 14.26 -9.14 19.54
C ALA A 149 15.33 -8.58 18.58
N ASN A 150 15.87 -9.42 17.71
CA ASN A 150 16.78 -9.03 16.66
C ASN A 150 16.10 -9.20 15.30
N ILE A 151 16.27 -8.21 14.42
CA ILE A 151 15.81 -8.30 13.03
C ILE A 151 16.99 -8.03 12.12
N LEU A 152 17.19 -8.92 11.19
CA LEU A 152 18.21 -8.81 10.14
C LEU A 152 17.49 -8.65 8.80
N CYS A 153 17.76 -7.53 8.11
CA CYS A 153 17.19 -7.24 6.79
C CYS A 153 18.33 -7.15 5.76
N TRP A 154 18.59 -8.25 5.10
CA TRP A 154 19.62 -8.36 4.07
C TRP A 154 18.94 -8.54 2.70
N LEU A 155 18.97 -7.49 1.87
CA LEU A 155 18.30 -7.48 0.58
C LEU A 155 19.27 -7.08 -0.52
N TYR A 156 19.68 -8.05 -1.32
CA TYR A 156 20.40 -7.76 -2.54
C TYR A 156 19.46 -7.09 -3.56
N LYS A 157 19.91 -6.00 -4.16
CA LYS A 157 19.24 -5.34 -5.28
C LYS A 157 20.16 -5.27 -6.48
N HIS A 158 19.67 -5.78 -7.61
CA HIS A 158 20.40 -5.69 -8.87
C HIS A 158 20.58 -4.20 -9.28
N LYS A 159 21.65 -3.87 -10.01
CA LYS A 159 21.96 -2.49 -10.44
C LYS A 159 20.77 -1.78 -11.09
N ASN A 160 20.02 -2.49 -11.94
CA ASN A 160 18.84 -1.94 -12.63
C ASN A 160 17.71 -1.47 -11.66
N TYR A 161 17.70 -1.95 -10.42
CA TYR A 161 16.76 -1.48 -9.41
C TYR A 161 16.93 0.01 -9.13
N PHE A 162 18.16 0.52 -9.19
CA PHE A 162 18.52 1.89 -8.87
C PHE A 162 18.33 2.87 -10.06
N ASN A 163 17.93 2.39 -11.24
CA ASN A 163 17.65 3.23 -12.40
C ASN A 163 16.40 4.11 -12.18
N GLU A 164 15.51 3.71 -11.29
CA GLU A 164 14.32 4.50 -10.92
C GLU A 164 14.71 5.55 -9.88
N LYS A 165 14.81 6.81 -10.28
CA LYS A 165 15.29 7.94 -9.46
C LYS A 165 14.61 8.06 -8.11
N TRP A 166 13.30 7.82 -8.02
CA TRP A 166 12.55 7.91 -6.77
C TRP A 166 13.01 6.92 -5.69
N ARG A 167 13.69 5.83 -6.08
CA ARG A 167 14.20 4.82 -5.14
C ARG A 167 15.47 5.25 -4.41
N ILE A 168 16.18 6.26 -4.96
CA ILE A 168 17.45 6.77 -4.42
C ILE A 168 17.33 8.22 -3.94
N SER A 169 16.16 8.86 -4.12
CA SER A 169 15.88 10.20 -3.61
C SER A 169 15.38 10.18 -2.16
N ASP A 170 15.23 11.36 -1.57
CA ASP A 170 14.65 11.51 -0.24
C ASP A 170 13.25 10.88 -0.16
N GLY A 171 12.96 10.18 0.93
CA GLY A 171 11.74 9.37 1.08
C GLY A 171 11.79 8.00 0.40
N GLY A 172 12.85 7.72 -0.38
CA GLY A 172 13.15 6.41 -0.95
C GLY A 172 14.13 5.61 -0.07
N GLY A 173 15.01 4.85 -0.74
CA GLY A 173 16.05 4.06 -0.06
C GLY A 173 15.54 2.81 0.66
N PRO A 174 16.46 2.02 1.23
CA PRO A 174 16.12 0.73 1.83
C PRO A 174 15.24 0.84 3.08
N LEU A 175 15.35 1.91 3.85
CA LEU A 175 14.52 2.13 5.04
C LEU A 175 13.04 2.31 4.66
N GLY A 176 12.72 3.28 3.79
CA GLY A 176 11.35 3.60 3.42
C GLY A 176 10.70 2.55 2.52
N ILE A 177 11.49 1.88 1.66
CA ILE A 177 10.92 0.94 0.68
C ILE A 177 10.87 -0.49 1.19
N ASN A 178 11.90 -0.95 1.93
CA ASN A 178 12.04 -2.35 2.32
C ASN A 178 11.88 -2.56 3.83
N LEU A 179 12.71 -1.91 4.64
CA LEU A 179 12.75 -2.11 6.09
C LEU A 179 11.45 -1.69 6.78
N VAL A 180 10.66 -0.83 6.16
CA VAL A 180 9.34 -0.43 6.66
C VAL A 180 8.43 -1.62 6.94
N HIS A 181 8.57 -2.73 6.22
CA HIS A 181 7.81 -3.96 6.50
C HIS A 181 8.26 -4.65 7.79
N ASP A 182 9.56 -4.61 8.07
CA ASP A 182 10.13 -5.25 9.26
C ASP A 182 9.86 -4.40 10.50
N ILE A 183 9.95 -3.08 10.38
CA ILE A 183 9.55 -2.13 11.42
C ILE A 183 8.06 -2.30 11.75
N ASP A 184 7.20 -2.36 10.74
CA ASP A 184 5.76 -2.58 10.93
C ASP A 184 5.48 -3.91 11.63
N MET A 185 6.20 -4.97 11.24
CA MET A 185 6.04 -6.29 11.83
C MET A 185 6.46 -6.33 13.30
N ILE A 186 7.57 -5.66 13.69
CA ILE A 186 7.96 -5.51 15.10
C ILE A 186 6.87 -4.78 15.87
N CYS A 187 6.41 -3.63 15.37
CA CYS A 187 5.34 -2.88 16.03
C CYS A 187 4.06 -3.71 16.17
N TYR A 188 3.75 -4.53 15.17
CA TYR A 188 2.59 -5.41 15.19
C TYR A 188 2.71 -6.53 16.23
N LEU A 189 3.89 -7.13 16.38
CA LEU A 189 4.14 -8.27 17.26
C LEU A 189 4.41 -7.84 18.71
N LEU A 190 5.20 -6.79 18.91
CA LEU A 190 5.76 -6.41 20.22
C LEU A 190 5.18 -5.10 20.78
N GLY A 191 4.42 -4.35 19.98
CA GLY A 191 3.83 -3.08 20.38
C GLY A 191 4.61 -1.85 19.90
N PRO A 192 4.18 -0.64 20.31
CA PRO A 192 4.75 0.62 19.82
C PRO A 192 6.17 0.84 20.31
N VAL A 193 7.00 1.42 19.45
CA VAL A 193 8.37 1.83 19.78
C VAL A 193 8.32 3.10 20.63
N LYS A 194 9.09 3.14 21.74
CA LYS A 194 9.22 4.31 22.61
C LYS A 194 10.40 5.19 22.21
N TYR A 195 11.55 4.58 21.94
CA TYR A 195 12.80 5.28 21.63
C TYR A 195 13.47 4.62 20.43
N VAL A 196 14.11 5.41 19.60
CA VAL A 196 14.92 4.96 18.46
C VAL A 196 16.27 5.62 18.52
N GLN A 197 17.32 4.83 18.32
CA GLN A 197 18.66 5.31 18.03
C GLN A 197 19.11 4.68 16.72
N ALA A 198 19.66 5.47 15.81
CA ALA A 198 20.08 5.00 14.50
C ALA A 198 21.44 5.58 14.13
N PHE A 199 22.23 4.75 13.47
CA PHE A 199 23.49 5.14 12.84
C PHE A 199 23.41 4.91 11.35
N LYS A 200 23.92 5.85 10.58
CA LYS A 200 23.99 5.78 9.12
C LYS A 200 25.44 6.01 8.72
N SER A 201 26.00 5.08 7.93
CA SER A 201 27.27 5.24 7.23
C SER A 201 27.06 5.94 5.90
#